data_ade0b45d38bd6278e530f06c9ac31455
#
_entry.id   ade0b45d38bd6278e530f06c9ac31455
#
_cell.length_a   1.000
_cell.length_b   1.000
_cell.length_c   1.000
_cell.angle_alpha   90.00
_cell.angle_beta   90.00
_cell.angle_gamma   90.00
#
_symmetry.space_group_name_H-M   'P 1'
#
loop_
_entity.id
_entity.type
_entity.pdbx_description
1 polymer ?
#
loop_
_entity_poly.entity_id
_entity_poly.type
_entity_poly.pdbx_seq_one_letter_code
_entity_poly.pdbx_strand_id
1 'polypeptide(L)'
;MERIEPFEEGFVLALAPEFVLVIGLFTLMIVPNMGNAKFRIPLTQIRVPWLLGGQRGNLDSDPRLPGLFATVFFTIAFGLTLVSFFGGMNKTQIITPGGTTMLQIDEFSRMFELIFFGALALASAASVNRIPATNRADRSLNGLYNNRRQVDFYILLITTGLGMAVVALAQDLFMLFIGLELASFSTYVLVSFMKESKEGTEAGMKYFIVGSVASGVGLYGLSLLYLWSGSLQFADLSVAFAENGMEALPLIALGMLLVGFGFKVSAAPFHFAAPDAYAGATAPVAGVLATASKAMGVLGLLRILLVVASPEATDGSAVWLVALGTLSVITMTWGNLAALGSTNPKRMLAYSSVAHAGYMLAAITAIGALNWEEGHIDISNDAALVVVTALIFHLTVLVCFKLGAFLVLSLLESEKGGHTLESLGGLAKRDPFLAVAMFIFMMSLAGVPPLSGFVSKLLVIMGIVKVALLDVTVNSDLAFGDIHWVWYLALLMVINSAISVFYYLRVGLVMYFHEPEEGREGPLPKGTPVRFAIIACLITTVYFGVGAGQLIALCESAANALVGAW
;
A
#
# COMPACT_ATOMS: atom_id res chain seq x y z
N MET A 1 2.14 -22.31 18.59
CA MET A 1 2.52 -22.02 17.21
C MET A 1 2.75 -23.31 16.48
N GLU A 2 2.08 -23.51 15.39
CA GLU A 2 2.32 -24.65 14.50
C GLU A 2 3.53 -24.33 13.62
N ARG A 3 4.48 -25.26 13.51
CA ARG A 3 5.66 -25.12 12.66
C ARG A 3 5.56 -26.11 11.52
N ILE A 4 5.67 -25.62 10.31
CA ILE A 4 5.50 -26.40 9.08
C ILE A 4 6.73 -26.22 8.20
N GLU A 5 7.34 -27.32 7.75
CA GLU A 5 8.36 -27.27 6.72
C GLU A 5 7.74 -27.16 5.32
N PRO A 6 8.47 -26.62 4.32
CA PRO A 6 7.99 -26.58 2.95
C PRO A 6 7.64 -27.99 2.45
N PHE A 7 6.45 -28.09 1.82
CA PHE A 7 5.88 -29.33 1.28
C PHE A 7 5.34 -30.35 2.30
N GLU A 8 5.30 -30.03 3.59
CA GLU A 8 4.58 -30.83 4.58
C GLU A 8 3.07 -30.63 4.50
N GLU A 9 2.34 -31.49 5.22
CA GLU A 9 0.90 -31.44 5.32
C GLU A 9 0.49 -30.08 5.94
N GLY A 10 -0.46 -29.37 5.30
CA GLY A 10 -0.89 -28.04 5.72
C GLY A 10 -0.18 -26.87 5.03
N PHE A 11 1.03 -27.04 4.47
CA PHE A 11 1.78 -25.95 3.83
C PHE A 11 1.00 -25.22 2.74
N VAL A 12 0.35 -25.97 1.83
CA VAL A 12 -0.46 -25.38 0.74
C VAL A 12 -1.70 -24.67 1.29
N LEU A 13 -2.30 -25.21 2.35
CA LEU A 13 -3.48 -24.60 2.96
C LEU A 13 -3.12 -23.30 3.70
N ALA A 14 -1.98 -23.31 4.39
CA ALA A 14 -1.48 -22.13 5.10
C ALA A 14 -1.20 -20.95 4.14
N LEU A 15 -0.66 -21.24 2.96
CA LEU A 15 -0.34 -20.25 1.91
C LEU A 15 -1.38 -20.24 0.76
N ALA A 16 -2.63 -20.64 1.02
CA ALA A 16 -3.64 -20.74 -0.03
C ALA A 16 -3.88 -19.44 -0.81
N PRO A 17 -3.94 -18.23 -0.20
CA PRO A 17 -4.09 -17.00 -0.94
C PRO A 17 -2.94 -16.72 -1.92
N GLU A 18 -1.70 -16.96 -1.48
CA GLU A 18 -0.49 -16.76 -2.27
C GLU A 18 -0.42 -17.78 -3.42
N PHE A 19 -0.75 -19.05 -3.16
CA PHE A 19 -0.83 -20.08 -4.20
C PHE A 19 -1.87 -19.76 -5.28
N VAL A 20 -3.01 -19.18 -4.90
CA VAL A 20 -4.01 -18.71 -5.88
C VAL A 20 -3.41 -17.65 -6.80
N LEU A 21 -2.64 -16.70 -6.28
CA LEU A 21 -1.97 -15.69 -7.10
C LEU A 21 -0.89 -16.30 -8.00
N VAL A 22 -0.13 -17.28 -7.50
CA VAL A 22 0.87 -18.01 -8.30
C VAL A 22 0.18 -18.77 -9.45
N ILE A 23 -0.94 -19.46 -9.18
CA ILE A 23 -1.75 -20.12 -10.21
C ILE A 23 -2.27 -19.08 -11.21
N GLY A 24 -2.73 -17.91 -10.74
CA GLY A 24 -3.15 -16.80 -11.58
C GLY A 24 -2.05 -16.30 -12.50
N LEU A 25 -0.84 -16.15 -11.97
CA LEU A 25 0.34 -15.76 -12.72
C LEU A 25 0.65 -16.77 -13.86
N PHE A 26 0.75 -18.06 -13.53
CA PHE A 26 0.97 -19.10 -14.51
C PHE A 26 -0.16 -19.20 -15.53
N THR A 27 -1.41 -19.04 -15.11
CA THR A 27 -2.57 -19.03 -16.01
C THR A 27 -2.43 -17.91 -17.04
N LEU A 28 -2.10 -16.69 -16.64
CA LEU A 28 -1.89 -15.57 -17.55
C LEU A 28 -0.65 -15.74 -18.43
N MET A 29 0.38 -16.43 -17.99
CA MET A 29 1.57 -16.72 -18.80
C MET A 29 1.29 -17.80 -19.85
N ILE A 30 0.54 -18.84 -19.52
CA ILE A 30 0.34 -20.03 -20.36
C ILE A 30 -0.82 -19.83 -21.34
N VAL A 31 -2.00 -19.42 -20.86
CA VAL A 31 -3.25 -19.39 -21.64
C VAL A 31 -3.13 -18.53 -22.91
N PRO A 32 -2.53 -17.32 -22.91
CA PRO A 32 -2.36 -16.52 -24.11
C PRO A 32 -1.38 -17.11 -25.14
N ASN A 33 -0.52 -18.04 -24.70
CA ASN A 33 0.47 -18.72 -25.55
C ASN A 33 -0.04 -20.08 -26.05
N MET A 34 -1.22 -20.52 -25.64
CA MET A 34 -1.85 -21.74 -26.12
C MET A 34 -2.31 -21.56 -27.57
N GLY A 35 -2.07 -22.57 -28.39
CA GLY A 35 -2.51 -22.60 -29.79
C GLY A 35 -4.05 -22.68 -29.92
N ASN A 36 -4.54 -22.43 -31.16
CA ASN A 36 -5.96 -22.48 -31.49
C ASN A 36 -6.55 -23.90 -31.52
N ALA A 37 -5.75 -24.94 -31.38
CA ALA A 37 -6.24 -26.30 -31.35
C ALA A 37 -7.13 -26.51 -30.11
N LYS A 38 -8.35 -26.98 -30.34
CA LYS A 38 -9.30 -27.29 -29.29
C LYS A 38 -9.44 -28.81 -29.18
N PHE A 39 -9.06 -29.35 -28.04
CA PHE A 39 -9.32 -30.74 -27.71
C PHE A 39 -10.74 -30.89 -27.15
N ARG A 40 -11.49 -31.84 -27.68
CA ARG A 40 -12.81 -32.20 -27.13
C ARG A 40 -12.62 -33.23 -26.04
N ILE A 41 -13.07 -32.90 -24.83
CA ILE A 41 -13.04 -33.87 -23.73
C ILE A 41 -13.94 -35.05 -24.14
N PRO A 42 -13.42 -36.29 -24.18
CA PRO A 42 -14.25 -37.48 -24.46
C PRO A 42 -15.51 -37.51 -23.57
N LEU A 43 -16.65 -37.88 -24.13
CA LEU A 43 -17.95 -37.94 -23.46
C LEU A 43 -18.60 -36.58 -23.08
N THR A 44 -17.97 -35.43 -23.40
CA THR A 44 -18.56 -34.11 -23.16
C THR A 44 -18.60 -33.26 -24.43
N GLN A 45 -19.41 -32.19 -24.44
CA GLN A 45 -19.40 -31.21 -25.52
C GLN A 45 -18.37 -30.06 -25.27
N ILE A 46 -17.63 -30.14 -24.17
CA ILE A 46 -16.69 -29.09 -23.75
C ILE A 46 -15.43 -29.18 -24.61
N ARG A 47 -15.04 -28.07 -25.22
CA ARG A 47 -13.80 -27.92 -25.97
C ARG A 47 -12.81 -27.10 -25.13
N VAL A 48 -11.70 -27.73 -24.79
CA VAL A 48 -10.59 -27.11 -24.03
C VAL A 48 -9.48 -26.74 -24.98
N PRO A 49 -8.84 -25.56 -24.85
CA PRO A 49 -7.67 -25.20 -25.65
C PRO A 49 -6.54 -26.20 -25.41
N TRP A 50 -5.86 -26.62 -26.51
CA TRP A 50 -4.77 -27.58 -26.44
C TRP A 50 -3.40 -26.90 -26.51
N LEU A 51 -2.50 -27.27 -25.61
CA LEU A 51 -1.17 -26.64 -25.45
C LEU A 51 -0.24 -26.80 -26.67
N LEU A 52 -0.39 -27.87 -27.48
CA LEU A 52 0.65 -28.33 -28.38
C LEU A 52 0.25 -28.29 -29.86
N GLY A 53 -0.83 -27.67 -30.27
CA GLY A 53 -1.21 -27.71 -31.66
C GLY A 53 -2.02 -26.51 -32.16
N GLY A 54 -1.64 -25.99 -33.34
CA GLY A 54 -2.32 -24.90 -34.02
C GLY A 54 -1.46 -23.66 -34.22
N GLN A 55 -1.93 -22.74 -35.06
CA GLN A 55 -1.21 -21.48 -35.29
C GLN A 55 -1.18 -20.65 -34.01
N ARG A 56 0.02 -20.23 -33.60
CA ARG A 56 0.21 -19.31 -32.47
C ARG A 56 -0.59 -18.03 -32.71
N GLY A 57 -1.36 -17.66 -31.72
CA GLY A 57 -1.70 -16.26 -31.55
C GLY A 57 -2.97 -15.76 -32.20
N ASN A 58 -4.04 -16.56 -32.33
CA ASN A 58 -5.36 -15.94 -32.34
C ASN A 58 -5.78 -15.69 -30.89
N LEU A 59 -5.30 -14.57 -30.34
CA LEU A 59 -5.95 -13.89 -29.24
C LEU A 59 -7.28 -13.26 -29.75
N ASP A 60 -8.10 -14.04 -30.44
CA ASP A 60 -9.51 -13.72 -30.69
C ASP A 60 -10.34 -13.79 -29.41
N SER A 61 -9.68 -14.01 -28.27
CA SER A 61 -10.26 -13.86 -26.95
C SER A 61 -10.56 -12.38 -26.67
N ASP A 62 -11.69 -12.13 -26.05
CA ASP A 62 -12.08 -10.80 -25.61
C ASP A 62 -10.89 -10.12 -24.88
N PRO A 63 -10.45 -8.92 -25.29
CA PRO A 63 -9.35 -8.20 -24.64
C PRO A 63 -9.60 -7.90 -23.17
N ARG A 64 -10.81 -8.14 -22.67
CA ARG A 64 -11.17 -8.00 -21.26
C ARG A 64 -10.76 -9.20 -20.41
N LEU A 65 -10.56 -10.37 -21.03
CA LEU A 65 -10.34 -11.62 -20.28
C LEU A 65 -9.13 -11.57 -19.32
N PRO A 66 -7.95 -11.08 -19.70
CA PRO A 66 -6.82 -11.00 -18.77
C PRO A 66 -7.14 -10.20 -17.51
N GLY A 67 -7.84 -9.07 -17.69
CA GLY A 67 -8.26 -8.24 -16.56
C GLY A 67 -9.31 -8.88 -15.68
N LEU A 68 -10.27 -9.57 -16.27
CA LEU A 68 -11.28 -10.32 -15.52
C LEU A 68 -10.65 -11.47 -14.75
N PHE A 69 -9.74 -12.24 -15.35
CA PHE A 69 -9.01 -13.30 -14.67
C PHE A 69 -8.20 -12.76 -13.49
N ALA A 70 -7.39 -11.73 -13.69
CA ALA A 70 -6.62 -11.14 -12.61
C ALA A 70 -7.51 -10.63 -11.47
N THR A 71 -8.64 -9.98 -11.80
CA THR A 71 -9.62 -9.53 -10.81
C THR A 71 -10.21 -10.70 -10.02
N VAL A 72 -10.54 -11.80 -10.68
CA VAL A 72 -11.08 -13.02 -10.04
C VAL A 72 -10.02 -13.61 -9.10
N PHE A 73 -8.77 -13.76 -9.53
CA PHE A 73 -7.70 -14.30 -8.69
C PHE A 73 -7.45 -13.43 -7.45
N PHE A 74 -7.38 -12.11 -7.59
CA PHE A 74 -7.28 -11.22 -6.42
C PHE A 74 -8.49 -11.29 -5.50
N THR A 75 -9.70 -11.42 -6.05
CA THR A 75 -10.92 -11.55 -5.25
C THR A 75 -10.95 -12.87 -4.49
N ILE A 76 -10.51 -13.97 -5.12
CA ILE A 76 -10.39 -15.28 -4.46
C ILE A 76 -9.31 -15.21 -3.37
N ALA A 77 -8.13 -14.65 -3.67
CA ALA A 77 -7.08 -14.48 -2.68
C ALA A 77 -7.57 -13.65 -1.49
N PHE A 78 -8.23 -12.52 -1.72
CA PHE A 78 -8.85 -11.70 -0.68
C PHE A 78 -9.87 -12.48 0.15
N GLY A 79 -10.75 -13.26 -0.50
CA GLY A 79 -11.74 -14.10 0.19
C GLY A 79 -11.11 -15.19 1.05
N LEU A 80 -10.06 -15.86 0.56
CA LEU A 80 -9.32 -16.86 1.33
C LEU A 80 -8.59 -16.24 2.52
N THR A 81 -7.96 -15.08 2.34
CA THR A 81 -7.34 -14.33 3.44
C THR A 81 -8.38 -13.93 4.48
N LEU A 82 -9.58 -13.50 4.06
CA LEU A 82 -10.68 -13.16 4.95
C LEU A 82 -11.15 -14.39 5.76
N VAL A 83 -11.31 -15.54 5.10
CA VAL A 83 -11.66 -16.80 5.77
C VAL A 83 -10.56 -17.22 6.76
N SER A 84 -9.29 -17.11 6.38
CA SER A 84 -8.16 -17.38 7.25
C SER A 84 -8.13 -16.46 8.47
N PHE A 85 -8.40 -15.18 8.29
CA PHE A 85 -8.45 -14.18 9.36
C PHE A 85 -9.55 -14.48 10.39
N PHE A 86 -10.78 -14.74 9.93
CA PHE A 86 -11.93 -15.04 10.81
C PHE A 86 -11.96 -16.49 11.31
N GLY A 87 -11.30 -17.40 10.61
CA GLY A 87 -11.26 -18.83 10.97
C GLY A 87 -10.42 -19.15 12.19
N GLY A 88 -9.78 -18.14 12.80
CA GLY A 88 -8.93 -18.31 14.00
C GLY A 88 -7.78 -19.28 13.73
N MET A 89 -7.18 -19.24 12.54
CA MET A 89 -6.02 -20.08 12.24
C MET A 89 -4.93 -19.83 13.28
N ASN A 90 -4.49 -20.90 13.91
CA ASN A 90 -3.35 -20.88 14.82
C ASN A 90 -2.16 -20.19 14.14
N LYS A 91 -1.39 -19.41 14.88
CA LYS A 91 -0.14 -18.81 14.36
C LYS A 91 0.71 -19.93 13.75
N THR A 92 0.92 -19.86 12.44
CA THR A 92 1.69 -20.86 11.69
C THR A 92 3.01 -20.24 11.25
N GLN A 93 4.10 -20.92 11.56
CA GLN A 93 5.45 -20.54 11.13
C GLN A 93 5.94 -21.51 10.05
N ILE A 94 6.41 -20.96 8.94
CA ILE A 94 7.09 -21.73 7.90
C ILE A 94 8.58 -21.63 8.19
N ILE A 95 9.17 -22.77 8.49
CA ILE A 95 10.58 -22.90 8.89
C ILE A 95 11.40 -23.54 7.77
N THR A 96 12.67 -23.18 7.69
CA THR A 96 13.62 -23.90 6.83
C THR A 96 13.97 -25.26 7.45
N PRO A 97 14.52 -26.20 6.67
CA PRO A 97 15.10 -27.45 7.22
C PRO A 97 16.19 -27.22 8.28
N GLY A 98 16.74 -25.99 8.36
CA GLY A 98 17.67 -25.56 9.42
C GLY A 98 17.01 -24.97 10.67
N GLY A 99 15.66 -24.95 10.74
CA GLY A 99 14.91 -24.48 11.89
C GLY A 99 14.71 -22.96 11.97
N THR A 100 15.20 -22.17 10.98
CA THR A 100 14.98 -20.71 10.93
C THR A 100 13.58 -20.38 10.40
N THR A 101 12.90 -19.46 11.04
CA THR A 101 11.55 -19.01 10.61
C THR A 101 11.67 -18.04 9.44
N MET A 102 11.12 -18.39 8.27
CA MET A 102 11.12 -17.53 7.09
C MET A 102 9.86 -16.68 7.00
N LEU A 103 8.71 -17.30 7.20
CA LEU A 103 7.40 -16.66 7.06
C LEU A 103 6.55 -16.96 8.29
N GLN A 104 5.75 -16.01 8.71
CA GLN A 104 4.77 -16.17 9.78
C GLN A 104 3.40 -15.73 9.31
N ILE A 105 2.44 -16.61 9.51
CA ILE A 105 1.03 -16.40 9.22
C ILE A 105 0.33 -16.15 10.55
N ASP A 106 -0.19 -14.93 10.72
CA ASP A 106 -0.93 -14.50 11.89
C ASP A 106 -1.99 -13.45 11.47
N GLU A 107 -2.76 -12.97 12.43
CA GLU A 107 -3.79 -11.97 12.16
C GLU A 107 -3.19 -10.65 11.66
N PHE A 108 -1.99 -10.29 12.08
CA PHE A 108 -1.30 -9.09 11.64
C PHE A 108 -0.93 -9.19 10.15
N SER A 109 -0.27 -10.25 9.73
CA SER A 109 0.11 -10.49 8.34
C SER A 109 -1.12 -10.59 7.42
N ARG A 110 -2.17 -11.31 7.86
CA ARG A 110 -3.43 -11.46 7.11
C ARG A 110 -4.17 -10.13 6.95
N MET A 111 -4.14 -9.25 7.95
CA MET A 111 -4.74 -7.92 7.84
C MET A 111 -4.06 -7.07 6.75
N PHE A 112 -2.72 -7.13 6.64
CA PHE A 112 -2.01 -6.45 5.57
C PHE A 112 -2.27 -7.05 4.19
N GLU A 113 -2.38 -8.37 4.09
CA GLU A 113 -2.80 -9.01 2.83
C GLU A 113 -4.21 -8.60 2.41
N LEU A 114 -5.16 -8.45 3.33
CA LEU A 114 -6.48 -7.89 3.01
C LEU A 114 -6.38 -6.48 2.40
N ILE A 115 -5.52 -5.62 2.95
CA ILE A 115 -5.25 -4.28 2.40
C ILE A 115 -4.69 -4.40 0.98
N PHE A 116 -3.71 -5.28 0.76
CA PHE A 116 -3.02 -5.42 -0.53
C PHE A 116 -3.93 -6.03 -1.60
N PHE A 117 -4.54 -7.18 -1.31
CA PHE A 117 -5.37 -7.88 -2.29
C PHE A 117 -6.67 -7.12 -2.58
N GLY A 118 -7.25 -6.45 -1.58
CA GLY A 118 -8.41 -5.58 -1.77
C GLY A 118 -8.11 -4.41 -2.70
N ALA A 119 -6.99 -3.71 -2.49
CA ALA A 119 -6.57 -2.61 -3.35
C ALA A 119 -6.27 -3.09 -4.78
N LEU A 120 -5.57 -4.23 -4.92
CA LEU A 120 -5.20 -4.81 -6.22
C LEU A 120 -6.42 -5.36 -6.98
N ALA A 121 -7.40 -5.95 -6.29
CA ALA A 121 -8.66 -6.38 -6.88
C ALA A 121 -9.43 -5.20 -7.49
N LEU A 122 -9.57 -4.10 -6.73
CA LEU A 122 -10.25 -2.88 -7.19
C LEU A 122 -9.50 -2.21 -8.34
N ALA A 123 -8.17 -2.13 -8.26
CA ALA A 123 -7.32 -1.55 -9.31
C ALA A 123 -7.34 -2.43 -10.59
N SER A 124 -7.29 -3.75 -10.43
CA SER A 124 -7.40 -4.70 -11.55
C SER A 124 -8.76 -4.56 -12.26
N ALA A 125 -9.86 -4.56 -11.51
CA ALA A 125 -11.20 -4.34 -12.05
C ALA A 125 -11.32 -3.01 -12.79
N ALA A 126 -10.75 -1.94 -12.22
CA ALA A 126 -10.76 -0.61 -12.81
C ALA A 126 -9.91 -0.50 -14.08
N SER A 127 -8.89 -1.34 -14.24
CA SER A 127 -8.01 -1.37 -15.42
C SER A 127 -8.61 -2.15 -16.59
N VAL A 128 -9.67 -2.90 -16.40
CA VAL A 128 -10.40 -3.60 -17.48
C VAL A 128 -10.88 -2.58 -18.50
N ASN A 129 -10.56 -2.77 -19.78
CA ASN A 129 -10.85 -1.87 -20.91
C ASN A 129 -10.06 -0.54 -20.95
N ARG A 130 -9.10 -0.30 -20.06
CA ARG A 130 -8.33 0.95 -20.01
C ARG A 130 -7.00 0.85 -20.74
N ILE A 131 -6.46 -0.35 -20.85
CA ILE A 131 -5.24 -0.61 -21.62
C ILE A 131 -5.66 -0.72 -23.08
N PRO A 132 -5.10 0.09 -23.99
CA PRO A 132 -5.49 0.08 -25.39
C PRO A 132 -5.36 -1.34 -25.97
N ALA A 133 -6.48 -1.92 -26.36
CA ALA A 133 -6.50 -3.10 -27.22
C ALA A 133 -6.34 -2.61 -28.65
N THR A 134 -5.34 -3.12 -29.35
CA THR A 134 -5.20 -2.85 -30.77
C THR A 134 -6.26 -3.54 -31.59
N ASN A 135 -6.42 -3.00 -32.81
CA ASN A 135 -7.38 -3.46 -33.79
C ASN A 135 -7.23 -4.99 -34.01
N ARG A 136 -8.28 -5.75 -33.72
CA ARG A 136 -8.36 -7.22 -33.86
C ARG A 136 -7.98 -7.76 -35.24
N ALA A 137 -8.02 -6.91 -36.26
CA ALA A 137 -7.68 -7.25 -37.65
C ALA A 137 -6.18 -7.13 -37.99
N ASP A 138 -5.38 -6.50 -37.14
CA ASP A 138 -3.95 -6.30 -37.38
C ASP A 138 -3.17 -7.56 -37.01
N ARG A 139 -2.82 -8.36 -38.03
CA ARG A 139 -1.97 -9.55 -37.91
C ARG A 139 -0.48 -9.25 -38.04
N SER A 140 -0.09 -7.98 -38.08
CA SER A 140 1.30 -7.59 -38.05
C SER A 140 1.98 -7.97 -36.74
N LEU A 141 3.32 -8.08 -36.74
CA LEU A 141 4.09 -8.26 -35.49
C LEU A 141 3.79 -7.20 -34.46
N ASN A 142 3.52 -5.98 -34.88
CA ASN A 142 3.11 -4.89 -33.99
C ASN A 142 1.71 -5.11 -33.40
N GLY A 143 0.77 -5.64 -34.15
CA GLY A 143 -0.56 -6.00 -33.67
C GLY A 143 -0.53 -7.13 -32.62
N LEU A 144 0.30 -8.16 -32.89
CA LEU A 144 0.55 -9.24 -31.92
C LEU A 144 1.21 -8.72 -30.64
N TYR A 145 2.16 -7.80 -30.76
CA TYR A 145 2.85 -7.19 -29.65
C TYR A 145 1.90 -6.36 -28.76
N ASN A 146 1.01 -5.64 -29.37
CA ASN A 146 0.03 -4.80 -28.68
C ASN A 146 -1.06 -5.63 -27.98
N ASN A 147 -1.44 -6.79 -28.52
CA ASN A 147 -2.40 -7.68 -27.87
C ASN A 147 -1.83 -8.38 -26.63
N ARG A 148 -0.54 -8.64 -26.57
CA ARG A 148 0.16 -9.16 -25.38
C ARG A 148 0.22 -8.16 -24.23
N ARG A 149 0.21 -6.90 -24.55
CA ARG A 149 0.37 -5.82 -23.57
C ARG A 149 -0.60 -5.87 -22.39
N GLN A 150 -1.84 -6.29 -22.64
CA GLN A 150 -2.82 -6.44 -21.55
C GLN A 150 -2.44 -7.58 -20.60
N VAL A 151 -1.99 -8.69 -21.12
CA VAL A 151 -1.53 -9.84 -20.34
C VAL A 151 -0.35 -9.43 -19.47
N ASP A 152 0.66 -8.77 -20.07
CA ASP A 152 1.86 -8.31 -19.36
C ASP A 152 1.53 -7.34 -18.21
N PHE A 153 0.54 -6.46 -18.40
CA PHE A 153 0.08 -5.56 -17.35
C PHE A 153 -0.45 -6.32 -16.12
N TYR A 154 -1.30 -7.33 -16.34
CA TYR A 154 -1.89 -8.08 -15.24
C TYR A 154 -0.92 -9.08 -14.62
N ILE A 155 0.04 -9.61 -15.37
CA ILE A 155 1.18 -10.39 -14.84
C ILE A 155 1.95 -9.52 -13.84
N LEU A 156 2.34 -8.30 -14.22
CA LEU A 156 3.05 -7.37 -13.34
C LEU A 156 2.22 -7.00 -12.10
N LEU A 157 0.91 -6.83 -12.26
CA LEU A 157 0.04 -6.52 -11.14
C LEU A 157 -0.05 -7.69 -10.13
N ILE A 158 -0.15 -8.94 -10.62
CA ILE A 158 -0.13 -10.14 -9.76
C ILE A 158 1.24 -10.30 -9.10
N THR A 159 2.34 -10.08 -9.83
CA THR A 159 3.69 -10.12 -9.26
C THR A 159 3.87 -9.07 -8.16
N THR A 160 3.29 -7.87 -8.35
CA THR A 160 3.24 -6.85 -7.29
C THR A 160 2.53 -7.37 -6.04
N GLY A 161 1.38 -8.04 -6.21
CA GLY A 161 0.62 -8.63 -5.10
C GLY A 161 1.37 -9.72 -4.36
N LEU A 162 2.06 -10.60 -5.10
CA LEU A 162 2.92 -11.63 -4.51
C LEU A 162 4.07 -11.02 -3.70
N GLY A 163 4.75 -10.00 -4.24
CA GLY A 163 5.80 -9.30 -3.50
C GLY A 163 5.29 -8.66 -2.21
N MET A 164 4.10 -8.04 -2.25
CA MET A 164 3.46 -7.46 -1.06
C MET A 164 3.10 -8.52 -0.02
N ALA A 165 2.60 -9.70 -0.45
CA ALA A 165 2.29 -10.82 0.44
C ALA A 165 3.56 -11.34 1.14
N VAL A 166 4.66 -11.50 0.40
CA VAL A 166 5.95 -11.90 1.01
C VAL A 166 6.39 -10.90 2.08
N VAL A 167 6.24 -9.59 1.86
CA VAL A 167 6.56 -8.56 2.87
C VAL A 167 5.66 -8.70 4.11
N ALA A 168 4.36 -9.03 3.92
CA ALA A 168 3.44 -9.23 5.03
C ALA A 168 3.81 -10.42 5.90
N LEU A 169 4.30 -11.49 5.31
CA LEU A 169 4.61 -12.76 5.98
C LEU A 169 6.07 -12.83 6.50
N ALA A 170 7.00 -12.00 5.99
CA ALA A 170 8.43 -12.08 6.27
C ALA A 170 8.76 -12.02 7.76
N GLN A 171 9.67 -12.90 8.23
CA GLN A 171 10.21 -12.95 9.60
C GLN A 171 11.71 -12.65 9.65
N ASP A 172 12.30 -12.34 8.50
CA ASP A 172 13.68 -11.87 8.42
C ASP A 172 13.80 -10.71 7.43
N LEU A 173 14.88 -9.92 7.59
CA LEU A 173 15.14 -8.75 6.75
C LEU A 173 15.40 -9.10 5.28
N PHE A 174 15.93 -10.30 5.00
CA PHE A 174 16.23 -10.72 3.64
C PHE A 174 14.95 -11.07 2.86
N MET A 175 14.03 -11.85 3.47
CA MET A 175 12.72 -12.14 2.88
C MET A 175 11.89 -10.86 2.70
N LEU A 176 11.93 -9.97 3.69
CA LEU A 176 11.27 -8.67 3.60
C LEU A 176 11.82 -7.84 2.43
N PHE A 177 13.14 -7.81 2.24
CA PHE A 177 13.78 -7.12 1.13
C PHE A 177 13.42 -7.76 -0.22
N ILE A 178 13.46 -9.09 -0.35
CA ILE A 178 13.07 -9.80 -1.58
C ILE A 178 11.62 -9.46 -1.96
N GLY A 179 10.69 -9.54 -1.02
CA GLY A 179 9.29 -9.19 -1.26
C GLY A 179 9.10 -7.75 -1.71
N LEU A 180 9.82 -6.84 -1.05
CA LEU A 180 9.81 -5.42 -1.37
C LEU A 180 10.35 -5.15 -2.79
N GLU A 181 11.45 -5.79 -3.19
CA GLU A 181 12.01 -5.64 -4.53
C GLU A 181 11.13 -6.27 -5.61
N LEU A 182 10.55 -7.45 -5.36
CA LEU A 182 9.62 -8.08 -6.29
C LEU A 182 8.43 -7.17 -6.61
N ALA A 183 7.83 -6.56 -5.59
CA ALA A 183 6.77 -5.59 -5.77
C ALA A 183 7.28 -4.30 -6.44
N SER A 184 8.50 -3.84 -6.11
CA SER A 184 9.07 -2.59 -6.62
C SER A 184 9.37 -2.66 -8.12
N PHE A 185 10.10 -3.69 -8.57
CA PHE A 185 10.41 -3.87 -9.99
C PHE A 185 9.14 -3.94 -10.84
N SER A 186 8.14 -4.68 -10.37
CA SER A 186 6.85 -4.75 -11.06
C SER A 186 6.17 -3.38 -11.16
N THR A 187 6.18 -2.60 -10.07
CA THR A 187 5.57 -1.25 -10.07
C THR A 187 6.36 -0.25 -10.90
N TYR A 188 7.70 -0.34 -11.00
CA TYR A 188 8.49 0.53 -11.89
C TYR A 188 8.07 0.37 -13.35
N VAL A 189 7.87 -0.87 -13.79
CA VAL A 189 7.38 -1.16 -15.15
C VAL A 189 5.93 -0.72 -15.32
N LEU A 190 5.06 -0.91 -14.31
CA LEU A 190 3.67 -0.47 -14.36
C LEU A 190 3.53 1.05 -14.47
N VAL A 191 4.41 1.84 -13.85
CA VAL A 191 4.43 3.30 -13.96
C VAL A 191 4.71 3.74 -15.40
N SER A 192 5.68 3.11 -16.07
CA SER A 192 6.04 3.41 -17.46
C SER A 192 5.23 2.62 -18.49
N PHE A 193 4.17 1.94 -18.08
CA PHE A 193 3.46 0.99 -18.93
C PHE A 193 2.87 1.62 -20.19
N MET A 194 2.44 2.88 -20.11
CA MET A 194 1.96 3.69 -21.24
C MET A 194 3.13 4.36 -21.96
N LYS A 195 3.99 3.53 -22.58
CA LYS A 195 5.24 3.97 -23.25
C LYS A 195 5.06 5.00 -24.37
N GLU A 196 3.85 5.16 -24.91
CA GLU A 196 3.50 6.17 -25.90
C GLU A 196 3.39 7.57 -25.27
N SER A 197 3.18 7.66 -23.97
CA SER A 197 3.19 8.91 -23.22
C SER A 197 4.63 9.28 -22.86
N LYS A 198 5.09 10.45 -23.30
CA LYS A 198 6.39 11.00 -22.92
C LYS A 198 6.47 11.18 -21.40
N GLU A 199 5.38 11.66 -20.78
CA GLU A 199 5.26 11.86 -19.33
C GLU A 199 5.35 10.51 -18.59
N GLY A 200 4.66 9.47 -19.07
CA GLY A 200 4.69 8.13 -18.47
C GLY A 200 6.09 7.50 -18.56
N THR A 201 6.77 7.65 -19.69
CA THR A 201 8.14 7.12 -19.88
C THR A 201 9.15 7.84 -18.99
N GLU A 202 9.08 9.18 -18.90
CA GLU A 202 9.93 9.99 -18.03
C GLU A 202 9.69 9.64 -16.54
N ALA A 203 8.44 9.55 -16.15
CA ALA A 203 8.05 9.18 -14.80
C ALA A 203 8.57 7.80 -14.39
N GLY A 204 8.42 6.80 -15.27
CA GLY A 204 8.92 5.45 -15.03
C GLY A 204 10.44 5.40 -14.90
N MET A 205 11.17 6.12 -15.77
CA MET A 205 12.62 6.19 -15.70
C MET A 205 13.09 6.85 -14.38
N LYS A 206 12.50 7.98 -13.99
CA LYS A 206 12.82 8.64 -12.72
C LYS A 206 12.53 7.73 -11.52
N TYR A 207 11.36 7.07 -11.53
CA TYR A 207 10.95 6.19 -10.44
C TYR A 207 11.85 4.97 -10.32
N PHE A 208 12.26 4.36 -11.45
CA PHE A 208 13.20 3.25 -11.48
C PHE A 208 14.58 3.65 -10.98
N ILE A 209 15.18 4.73 -11.51
CA ILE A 209 16.55 5.15 -11.14
C ILE A 209 16.61 5.49 -9.65
N VAL A 210 15.71 6.34 -9.16
CA VAL A 210 15.71 6.76 -7.75
C VAL A 210 15.41 5.57 -6.84
N GLY A 211 14.46 4.72 -7.24
CA GLY A 211 14.10 3.52 -6.49
C GLY A 211 15.24 2.52 -6.38
N SER A 212 15.90 2.20 -7.50
CA SER A 212 17.01 1.25 -7.53
C SER A 212 18.22 1.74 -6.70
N VAL A 213 18.51 3.04 -6.74
CA VAL A 213 19.56 3.63 -5.88
C VAL A 213 19.18 3.53 -4.40
N ALA A 214 17.94 3.89 -4.05
CA ALA A 214 17.47 3.80 -2.67
C ALA A 214 17.46 2.35 -2.15
N SER A 215 17.02 1.40 -2.97
CA SER A 215 17.08 -0.04 -2.65
C SER A 215 18.51 -0.55 -2.51
N GLY A 216 19.43 -0.12 -3.37
CA GLY A 216 20.85 -0.48 -3.27
C GLY A 216 21.49 0.01 -1.97
N VAL A 217 21.17 1.23 -1.53
CA VAL A 217 21.59 1.77 -0.23
C VAL A 217 20.97 0.96 0.92
N GLY A 218 19.67 0.63 0.84
CA GLY A 218 18.99 -0.21 1.82
C GLY A 218 19.60 -1.62 1.92
N LEU A 219 19.91 -2.26 0.79
CA LEU A 219 20.58 -3.56 0.75
C LEU A 219 21.96 -3.53 1.39
N TYR A 220 22.71 -2.45 1.17
CA TYR A 220 24.01 -2.27 1.84
C TYR A 220 23.83 -2.12 3.35
N GLY A 221 22.81 -1.37 3.81
CA GLY A 221 22.44 -1.30 5.22
C GLY A 221 22.10 -2.67 5.82
N LEU A 222 21.35 -3.50 5.09
CA LEU A 222 21.04 -4.87 5.48
C LEU A 222 22.32 -5.71 5.63
N SER A 223 23.28 -5.59 4.70
CA SER A 223 24.54 -6.33 4.77
C SER A 223 25.42 -5.88 5.95
N LEU A 224 25.36 -4.61 6.35
CA LEU A 224 26.04 -4.12 7.55
C LEU A 224 25.40 -4.64 8.85
N LEU A 225 24.06 -4.76 8.90
CA LEU A 225 23.39 -5.43 10.03
C LEU A 225 23.79 -6.89 10.15
N TYR A 226 23.84 -7.61 9.01
CA TYR A 226 24.31 -8.99 9.00
C TYR A 226 25.78 -9.11 9.48
N LEU A 227 26.63 -8.19 9.05
CA LEU A 227 28.03 -8.17 9.50
C LEU A 227 28.16 -7.95 11.01
N TRP A 228 27.27 -7.15 11.59
CA TRP A 228 27.27 -6.82 13.00
C TRP A 228 26.67 -7.93 13.88
N SER A 229 25.51 -8.47 13.50
CA SER A 229 24.74 -9.41 14.31
C SER A 229 25.01 -10.89 13.96
N GLY A 230 25.52 -11.17 12.75
CA GLY A 230 25.64 -12.53 12.21
C GLY A 230 24.32 -13.17 11.75
N SER A 231 23.18 -12.50 11.93
CA SER A 231 21.85 -12.96 11.54
C SER A 231 21.00 -11.82 10.95
N LEU A 232 19.98 -12.19 10.17
CA LEU A 232 18.95 -11.28 9.66
C LEU A 232 17.55 -11.59 10.20
N GLN A 233 17.43 -12.60 11.06
CA GLN A 233 16.18 -12.93 11.74
C GLN A 233 15.82 -11.79 12.72
N PHE A 234 14.54 -11.41 12.76
CA PHE A 234 14.11 -10.33 13.66
C PHE A 234 14.38 -10.66 15.13
N ALA A 235 14.15 -11.91 15.55
CA ALA A 235 14.40 -12.32 16.92
C ALA A 235 15.91 -12.21 17.31
N ASP A 236 16.80 -12.65 16.42
CA ASP A 236 18.24 -12.60 16.68
C ASP A 236 18.76 -11.15 16.70
N LEU A 237 18.23 -10.30 15.81
CA LEU A 237 18.55 -8.88 15.78
C LEU A 237 18.09 -8.18 17.07
N SER A 238 16.90 -8.51 17.57
CA SER A 238 16.40 -7.98 18.84
C SER A 238 17.35 -8.29 19.99
N VAL A 239 17.77 -9.56 20.09
CA VAL A 239 18.75 -9.98 21.11
C VAL A 239 20.08 -9.26 20.92
N ALA A 240 20.58 -9.13 19.68
CA ALA A 240 21.83 -8.43 19.42
C ALA A 240 21.78 -6.95 19.82
N PHE A 241 20.65 -6.26 19.59
CA PHE A 241 20.47 -4.89 20.05
C PHE A 241 20.34 -4.79 21.57
N ALA A 242 19.71 -5.75 22.23
CA ALA A 242 19.61 -5.81 23.68
C ALA A 242 20.98 -5.99 24.35
N GLU A 243 21.81 -6.90 23.82
CA GLU A 243 23.12 -7.24 24.40
C GLU A 243 24.18 -6.18 24.13
N ASN A 244 24.22 -5.60 22.92
CA ASN A 244 25.31 -4.71 22.48
C ASN A 244 24.90 -3.22 22.44
N GLY A 245 23.60 -2.92 22.60
CA GLY A 245 23.08 -1.56 22.48
C GLY A 245 23.18 -0.97 21.07
N MET A 246 23.04 0.35 20.97
CA MET A 246 23.07 1.08 19.70
C MET A 246 24.50 1.56 19.37
N GLU A 247 25.32 0.67 18.84
CA GLU A 247 26.66 1.02 18.36
C GLU A 247 26.64 1.82 17.05
N ALA A 248 27.78 2.36 16.64
CA ALA A 248 27.89 3.16 15.42
C ALA A 248 27.57 2.38 14.14
N LEU A 249 27.97 1.09 14.07
CA LEU A 249 27.75 0.27 12.87
C LEU A 249 26.26 -0.02 12.63
N PRO A 250 25.49 -0.56 13.60
CA PRO A 250 24.05 -0.76 13.42
C PRO A 250 23.28 0.57 13.24
N LEU A 251 23.71 1.67 13.85
CA LEU A 251 23.10 2.99 13.63
C LEU A 251 23.24 3.45 12.17
N ILE A 252 24.43 3.30 11.57
CA ILE A 252 24.67 3.59 10.14
C ILE A 252 23.82 2.66 9.27
N ALA A 253 23.78 1.37 9.60
CA ALA A 253 23.01 0.37 8.87
C ALA A 253 21.50 0.70 8.86
N LEU A 254 20.93 1.08 10.02
CA LEU A 254 19.54 1.53 10.14
C LEU A 254 19.29 2.82 9.36
N GLY A 255 20.22 3.77 9.37
CA GLY A 255 20.13 4.97 8.55
C GLY A 255 20.08 4.65 7.05
N MET A 256 20.84 3.68 6.58
CA MET A 256 20.81 3.21 5.19
C MET A 256 19.51 2.46 4.85
N LEU A 257 19.02 1.62 5.75
CA LEU A 257 17.70 0.98 5.59
C LEU A 257 16.59 2.03 5.53
N LEU A 258 16.67 3.09 6.34
CA LEU A 258 15.71 4.18 6.32
C LEU A 258 15.69 4.92 4.96
N VAL A 259 16.78 4.97 4.20
CA VAL A 259 16.77 5.49 2.82
C VAL A 259 15.87 4.64 1.92
N GLY A 260 16.04 3.32 1.93
CA GLY A 260 15.24 2.38 1.13
C GLY A 260 13.75 2.43 1.48
N PHE A 261 13.44 2.31 2.77
CA PHE A 261 12.04 2.37 3.24
C PHE A 261 11.45 3.77 3.13
N GLY A 262 12.25 4.82 3.37
CA GLY A 262 11.86 6.21 3.21
C GLY A 262 11.42 6.54 1.77
N PHE A 263 12.14 6.01 0.77
CA PHE A 263 11.71 6.08 -0.63
C PHE A 263 10.36 5.38 -0.81
N LYS A 264 10.17 4.18 -0.25
CA LYS A 264 8.96 3.37 -0.43
C LYS A 264 7.74 4.02 0.20
N VAL A 265 7.89 4.60 1.40
CA VAL A 265 6.83 5.36 2.08
C VAL A 265 6.65 6.75 1.45
N SER A 266 7.60 7.20 0.63
CA SER A 266 7.72 8.56 0.09
C SER A 266 7.93 9.60 1.19
N ALA A 267 8.79 9.30 2.17
CA ALA A 267 9.22 10.27 3.19
C ALA A 267 10.19 11.32 2.61
N ALA A 268 10.10 12.55 3.04
CA ALA A 268 11.11 13.56 2.69
C ALA A 268 12.45 13.21 3.38
N PRO A 269 13.60 13.34 2.70
CA PRO A 269 13.79 13.87 1.36
C PRO A 269 13.59 12.85 0.20
N PHE A 270 13.34 11.60 0.47
CA PHE A 270 13.33 10.51 -0.53
C PHE A 270 12.07 10.46 -1.44
N HIS A 271 11.16 11.42 -1.30
CA HIS A 271 9.85 11.48 -1.98
C HIS A 271 9.88 11.98 -3.43
N PHE A 272 11.03 12.47 -3.94
CA PHE A 272 11.11 13.24 -5.21
C PHE A 272 10.50 12.55 -6.42
N ALA A 273 10.64 11.24 -6.53
CA ALA A 273 10.11 10.48 -7.67
C ALA A 273 8.60 10.20 -7.57
N ALA A 274 8.00 10.23 -6.38
CA ALA A 274 6.62 9.82 -6.18
C ALA A 274 5.60 10.72 -6.90
N PRO A 275 5.67 12.06 -6.89
CA PRO A 275 4.71 12.92 -7.59
C PRO A 275 4.75 12.73 -9.11
N ASP A 276 5.94 12.53 -9.68
CA ASP A 276 6.11 12.27 -11.11
C ASP A 276 5.60 10.87 -11.47
N ALA A 277 5.95 9.85 -10.66
CA ALA A 277 5.49 8.48 -10.84
C ALA A 277 3.95 8.38 -10.86
N TYR A 278 3.27 9.07 -9.91
CA TYR A 278 1.81 9.03 -9.84
C TYR A 278 1.15 9.81 -10.98
N ALA A 279 1.77 10.92 -11.42
CA ALA A 279 1.26 11.71 -12.54
C ALA A 279 1.37 10.95 -13.87
N GLY A 280 2.50 10.25 -14.09
CA GLY A 280 2.77 9.51 -15.33
C GLY A 280 2.13 8.12 -15.40
N ALA A 281 1.87 7.47 -14.27
CA ALA A 281 1.18 6.19 -14.22
C ALA A 281 -0.30 6.31 -14.60
N THR A 282 -0.91 5.21 -15.05
CA THR A 282 -2.39 5.15 -15.13
C THR A 282 -3.01 5.35 -13.75
N ALA A 283 -4.16 5.99 -13.67
CA ALA A 283 -4.75 6.34 -12.38
C ALA A 283 -5.00 5.13 -11.44
N PRO A 284 -5.42 3.92 -11.91
CA PRO A 284 -5.50 2.76 -11.03
C PRO A 284 -4.14 2.34 -10.45
N VAL A 285 -3.06 2.38 -11.25
CA VAL A 285 -1.69 2.09 -10.78
C VAL A 285 -1.23 3.15 -9.78
N ALA A 286 -1.45 4.43 -10.07
CA ALA A 286 -1.17 5.52 -9.14
C ALA A 286 -1.92 5.34 -7.80
N GLY A 287 -3.16 4.85 -7.86
CA GLY A 287 -3.95 4.49 -6.68
C GLY A 287 -3.32 3.37 -5.85
N VAL A 288 -2.82 2.30 -6.49
CA VAL A 288 -2.09 1.21 -5.81
C VAL A 288 -0.81 1.74 -5.14
N LEU A 289 -0.05 2.58 -5.85
CA LEU A 289 1.16 3.22 -5.29
C LEU A 289 0.83 4.10 -4.08
N ALA A 290 -0.30 4.81 -4.14
CA ALA A 290 -0.74 5.72 -3.08
C ALA A 290 -1.28 5.00 -1.83
N THR A 291 -1.66 3.73 -1.93
CA THR A 291 -2.33 2.94 -0.88
C THR A 291 -1.55 1.67 -0.53
N ALA A 292 -1.71 0.59 -1.26
CA ALA A 292 -1.10 -0.71 -0.96
C ALA A 292 0.44 -0.66 -0.92
N SER A 293 1.09 0.00 -1.88
CA SER A 293 2.55 0.12 -1.88
C SER A 293 3.08 0.92 -0.68
N LYS A 294 2.34 1.95 -0.22
CA LYS A 294 2.68 2.66 1.01
C LYS A 294 2.45 1.81 2.26
N ALA A 295 1.34 1.09 2.31
CA ALA A 295 1.07 0.17 3.42
C ALA A 295 2.18 -0.88 3.54
N MET A 296 2.69 -1.41 2.41
CA MET A 296 3.85 -2.31 2.39
C MET A 296 5.11 -1.63 2.94
N GLY A 297 5.40 -0.38 2.55
CA GLY A 297 6.57 0.36 3.06
C GLY A 297 6.46 0.66 4.56
N VAL A 298 5.27 1.05 5.03
CA VAL A 298 5.00 1.30 6.46
C VAL A 298 5.13 0.02 7.28
N LEU A 299 4.60 -1.10 6.77
CA LEU A 299 4.74 -2.42 7.40
C LEU A 299 6.22 -2.80 7.57
N GLY A 300 7.01 -2.67 6.51
CA GLY A 300 8.44 -2.98 6.57
C GLY A 300 9.19 -2.08 7.56
N LEU A 301 8.89 -0.78 7.55
CA LEU A 301 9.47 0.17 8.50
C LEU A 301 9.08 -0.15 9.94
N LEU A 302 7.80 -0.48 10.17
CA LEU A 302 7.29 -0.86 11.48
C LEU A 302 8.02 -2.11 12.00
N ARG A 303 8.16 -3.16 11.19
CA ARG A 303 8.89 -4.38 11.59
C ARG A 303 10.34 -4.11 11.98
N ILE A 304 11.07 -3.27 11.21
CA ILE A 304 12.45 -2.93 11.51
C ILE A 304 12.56 -2.13 12.82
N LEU A 305 11.69 -1.14 12.99
CA LEU A 305 11.74 -0.27 14.16
C LEU A 305 11.29 -1.00 15.44
N LEU A 306 10.44 -2.01 15.33
CA LEU A 306 10.09 -2.87 16.46
C LEU A 306 11.27 -3.66 16.99
N VAL A 307 12.16 -4.11 16.11
CA VAL A 307 13.41 -4.77 16.51
C VAL A 307 14.30 -3.82 17.32
N VAL A 308 14.34 -2.53 16.93
CA VAL A 308 15.18 -1.52 17.61
C VAL A 308 14.52 -0.96 18.85
N ALA A 309 13.19 -0.81 18.82
CA ALA A 309 12.37 -0.33 19.94
C ALA A 309 11.91 -1.46 20.87
N SER A 310 12.46 -2.66 20.71
CA SER A 310 12.21 -3.78 21.61
C SER A 310 12.50 -3.40 23.07
N PRO A 311 11.72 -3.90 24.05
CA PRO A 311 11.92 -3.60 25.48
C PRO A 311 13.35 -3.81 25.98
N GLU A 312 14.09 -4.65 25.30
CA GLU A 312 15.45 -5.03 25.65
C GLU A 312 16.51 -4.08 25.05
N ALA A 313 16.16 -3.24 24.05
CA ALA A 313 17.10 -2.40 23.29
C ALA A 313 17.10 -0.91 23.72
N THR A 314 16.84 -0.59 24.98
CA THR A 314 16.50 0.74 25.47
C THR A 314 17.63 1.79 25.50
N ASP A 315 18.90 1.41 25.47
CA ASP A 315 20.01 2.36 25.54
C ASP A 315 20.39 2.88 24.14
N GLY A 316 20.15 4.15 23.87
CA GLY A 316 20.55 4.84 22.62
C GLY A 316 19.44 5.16 21.63
N SER A 317 18.17 4.85 21.96
CA SER A 317 17.00 5.08 21.10
C SER A 317 16.73 6.55 20.75
N ALA A 318 17.18 7.49 21.56
CA ALA A 318 16.83 8.90 21.43
C ALA A 318 17.25 9.54 20.10
N VAL A 319 18.39 9.14 19.52
CA VAL A 319 18.92 9.77 18.29
C VAL A 319 18.06 9.42 17.07
N TRP A 320 17.72 8.14 16.88
CA TRP A 320 16.90 7.72 15.74
C TRP A 320 15.45 8.18 15.87
N LEU A 321 14.91 8.30 17.09
CA LEU A 321 13.59 8.86 17.36
C LEU A 321 13.49 10.32 16.93
N VAL A 322 14.47 11.15 17.32
CA VAL A 322 14.52 12.56 16.92
C VAL A 322 14.65 12.69 15.40
N ALA A 323 15.48 11.84 14.77
CA ALA A 323 15.62 11.82 13.32
C ALA A 323 14.28 11.46 12.64
N LEU A 324 13.60 10.40 13.10
CA LEU A 324 12.32 9.95 12.53
C LEU A 324 11.21 10.97 12.77
N GLY A 325 11.13 11.57 13.96
CA GLY A 325 10.19 12.64 14.28
C GLY A 325 10.42 13.88 13.41
N THR A 326 11.66 14.26 13.19
CA THR A 326 12.02 15.37 12.29
C THR A 326 11.63 15.07 10.85
N LEU A 327 11.92 13.86 10.34
CA LEU A 327 11.49 13.41 9.01
C LEU A 327 9.97 13.41 8.89
N SER A 328 9.25 13.00 9.93
CA SER A 328 7.79 13.04 9.98
C SER A 328 7.25 14.46 9.76
N VAL A 329 7.78 15.44 10.53
CA VAL A 329 7.36 16.86 10.44
C VAL A 329 7.66 17.44 9.07
N ILE A 330 8.87 17.22 8.55
CA ILE A 330 9.26 17.69 7.22
C ILE A 330 8.37 17.07 6.17
N THR A 331 8.11 15.76 6.26
CA THR A 331 7.30 15.00 5.29
C THR A 331 5.85 15.50 5.25
N MET A 332 5.20 15.63 6.41
CA MET A 332 3.80 16.08 6.45
C MET A 332 3.64 17.54 5.99
N THR A 333 4.59 18.40 6.35
CA THR A 333 4.52 19.83 6.00
C THR A 333 4.84 20.06 4.53
N TRP A 334 5.91 19.48 4.03
CA TRP A 334 6.28 19.56 2.62
C TRP A 334 5.19 19.00 1.71
N GLY A 335 4.65 17.82 2.05
CA GLY A 335 3.57 17.19 1.29
C GLY A 335 2.34 18.09 1.16
N ASN A 336 1.90 18.72 2.26
CA ASN A 336 0.74 19.61 2.23
C ASN A 336 1.00 20.91 1.48
N LEU A 337 2.15 21.54 1.67
CA LEU A 337 2.51 22.78 0.97
C LEU A 337 2.64 22.56 -0.54
N ALA A 338 3.27 21.47 -0.96
CA ALA A 338 3.41 21.13 -2.37
C ALA A 338 2.05 20.75 -3.02
N ALA A 339 1.14 20.11 -2.26
CA ALA A 339 -0.20 19.82 -2.73
C ALA A 339 -1.02 21.09 -3.01
N LEU A 340 -0.87 22.13 -2.19
CA LEU A 340 -1.52 23.43 -2.39
C LEU A 340 -1.16 24.08 -3.74
N GLY A 341 0.11 24.00 -4.13
CA GLY A 341 0.62 24.57 -5.39
C GLY A 341 0.35 23.70 -6.63
N SER A 342 -0.15 22.47 -6.46
CA SER A 342 -0.32 21.55 -7.59
C SER A 342 -1.57 21.86 -8.41
N THR A 343 -1.40 21.93 -9.74
CA THR A 343 -2.50 22.09 -10.72
C THR A 343 -2.94 20.75 -11.33
N ASN A 344 -2.14 19.69 -11.20
CA ASN A 344 -2.47 18.36 -11.67
C ASN A 344 -3.11 17.54 -10.53
N PRO A 345 -4.33 17.00 -10.69
CA PRO A 345 -5.04 16.30 -9.61
C PRO A 345 -4.31 15.02 -9.16
N LYS A 346 -3.64 14.28 -10.05
CA LYS A 346 -2.84 13.11 -9.66
C LYS A 346 -1.61 13.52 -8.85
N ARG A 347 -0.90 14.59 -9.24
CA ARG A 347 0.22 15.15 -8.46
C ARG A 347 -0.23 15.67 -7.10
N MET A 348 -1.37 16.35 -7.04
CA MET A 348 -1.95 16.82 -5.79
C MET A 348 -2.23 15.65 -4.84
N LEU A 349 -2.86 14.57 -5.33
CA LEU A 349 -3.08 13.35 -4.54
C LEU A 349 -1.78 12.63 -4.18
N ALA A 350 -0.74 12.72 -4.99
CA ALA A 350 0.59 12.20 -4.68
C ALA A 350 1.23 12.97 -3.51
N TYR A 351 1.23 14.30 -3.54
CA TYR A 351 1.72 15.12 -2.44
C TYR A 351 0.88 14.94 -1.16
N SER A 352 -0.44 14.84 -1.31
CA SER A 352 -1.31 14.40 -0.22
C SER A 352 -0.88 13.05 0.35
N SER A 353 -0.41 12.13 -0.51
CA SER A 353 0.11 10.83 -0.08
C SER A 353 1.43 10.95 0.69
N VAL A 354 2.29 11.91 0.33
CA VAL A 354 3.50 12.28 1.11
C VAL A 354 3.10 12.81 2.49
N ALA A 355 2.11 13.71 2.57
CA ALA A 355 1.62 14.21 3.86
C ALA A 355 1.10 13.10 4.79
N HIS A 356 0.30 12.15 4.25
CA HIS A 356 -0.15 11.00 5.02
C HIS A 356 1.00 10.08 5.47
N ALA A 357 2.07 9.96 4.67
CA ALA A 357 3.29 9.26 5.10
C ALA A 357 3.91 9.92 6.34
N GLY A 358 3.94 11.25 6.38
CA GLY A 358 4.38 12.00 7.55
C GLY A 358 3.54 11.70 8.80
N TYR A 359 2.21 11.60 8.66
CA TYR A 359 1.32 11.22 9.79
C TYR A 359 1.62 9.80 10.30
N MET A 360 1.87 8.86 9.40
CA MET A 360 2.23 7.49 9.77
C MET A 360 3.61 7.42 10.44
N LEU A 361 4.58 8.18 9.96
CA LEU A 361 5.89 8.30 10.60
C LEU A 361 5.79 8.90 12.01
N ALA A 362 4.89 9.88 12.24
CA ALA A 362 4.64 10.43 13.57
C ALA A 362 4.13 9.35 14.53
N ALA A 363 3.21 8.51 14.07
CA ALA A 363 2.68 7.40 14.87
C ALA A 363 3.78 6.36 15.18
N ILE A 364 4.61 6.00 14.19
CA ILE A 364 5.73 5.07 14.39
C ILE A 364 6.75 5.67 15.37
N THR A 365 7.05 6.97 15.27
CA THR A 365 7.93 7.66 16.23
C THR A 365 7.37 7.59 17.65
N ALA A 366 6.06 7.70 17.81
CA ALA A 366 5.42 7.59 19.12
C ALA A 366 5.59 6.19 19.73
N ILE A 367 5.51 5.11 18.93
CA ILE A 367 5.78 3.75 19.43
C ILE A 367 7.22 3.65 19.98
N GLY A 368 8.19 4.19 19.27
CA GLY A 368 9.58 4.18 19.74
C GLY A 368 9.86 5.06 20.96
N ALA A 369 8.93 5.93 21.34
CA ALA A 369 9.04 6.78 22.53
C ALA A 369 8.44 6.15 23.80
N LEU A 370 7.96 4.90 23.73
CA LEU A 370 7.42 4.18 24.87
C LEU A 370 8.54 3.79 25.84
N ASN A 371 8.22 3.83 27.15
CA ASN A 371 9.11 3.38 28.20
C ASN A 371 8.87 1.91 28.50
N TRP A 372 9.88 1.07 28.32
CA TRP A 372 9.83 -0.38 28.51
C TRP A 372 10.49 -0.86 29.79
N GLU A 373 10.80 0.04 30.74
CA GLU A 373 11.36 -0.31 32.05
C GLU A 373 10.41 -1.19 32.89
N GLU A 374 10.98 -1.98 33.79
CA GLU A 374 10.20 -2.80 34.73
C GLU A 374 9.16 -1.97 35.50
N GLY A 375 7.90 -2.38 35.46
CA GLY A 375 6.78 -1.65 36.05
C GLY A 375 5.96 -0.78 35.09
N HIS A 376 6.45 -0.50 33.88
CA HIS A 376 5.76 0.27 32.84
C HIS A 376 5.34 -0.58 31.63
N ILE A 377 5.76 -1.84 31.54
CA ILE A 377 5.58 -2.72 30.39
C ILE A 377 4.09 -2.85 30.01
N ASP A 378 3.20 -3.13 30.95
CA ASP A 378 1.77 -3.32 30.65
C ASP A 378 1.12 -2.05 30.09
N ILE A 379 1.49 -0.88 30.62
CA ILE A 379 0.94 0.41 30.19
C ILE A 379 1.50 0.79 28.83
N SER A 380 2.78 0.51 28.59
CA SER A 380 3.43 0.73 27.30
C SER A 380 2.86 -0.18 26.22
N ASN A 381 2.59 -1.45 26.53
CA ASN A 381 1.90 -2.38 25.64
C ASN A 381 0.51 -1.87 25.25
N ASP A 382 -0.28 -1.39 26.22
CA ASP A 382 -1.61 -0.83 25.94
C ASP A 382 -1.55 0.45 25.09
N ALA A 383 -0.53 1.28 25.26
CA ALA A 383 -0.31 2.47 24.43
C ALA A 383 0.17 2.09 23.02
N ALA A 384 1.10 1.14 22.89
CA ALA A 384 1.56 0.61 21.62
C ALA A 384 0.39 0.01 20.81
N LEU A 385 -0.46 -0.78 21.47
CA LEU A 385 -1.64 -1.38 20.86
C LEU A 385 -2.55 -0.32 20.23
N VAL A 386 -2.83 0.77 20.94
CA VAL A 386 -3.67 1.86 20.42
C VAL A 386 -3.03 2.51 19.18
N VAL A 387 -1.72 2.76 19.20
CA VAL A 387 -1.02 3.38 18.05
C VAL A 387 -0.96 2.44 16.85
N VAL A 388 -0.64 1.17 17.06
CA VAL A 388 -0.60 0.17 15.97
C VAL A 388 -1.99 -0.04 15.38
N THR A 389 -3.03 -0.14 16.21
CA THR A 389 -4.44 -0.21 15.77
C THR A 389 -4.80 1.01 14.91
N ALA A 390 -4.43 2.21 15.33
CA ALA A 390 -4.67 3.44 14.59
C ALA A 390 -3.95 3.46 13.24
N LEU A 391 -2.71 2.97 13.17
CA LEU A 391 -1.93 2.84 11.93
C LEU A 391 -2.60 1.87 10.96
N ILE A 392 -2.96 0.67 11.40
CA ILE A 392 -3.61 -0.35 10.55
C ILE A 392 -4.96 0.18 10.06
N PHE A 393 -5.76 0.79 10.93
CA PHE A 393 -7.02 1.42 10.56
C PHE A 393 -6.81 2.49 9.49
N HIS A 394 -5.83 3.39 9.68
CA HIS A 394 -5.51 4.46 8.73
C HIS A 394 -5.13 3.90 7.36
N LEU A 395 -4.26 2.89 7.30
CA LEU A 395 -3.84 2.24 6.06
C LEU A 395 -5.02 1.55 5.35
N THR A 396 -5.90 0.89 6.09
CA THR A 396 -7.08 0.21 5.55
C THR A 396 -8.05 1.20 4.90
N VAL A 397 -8.40 2.27 5.59
CA VAL A 397 -9.37 3.23 5.05
C VAL A 397 -8.78 4.10 3.94
N LEU A 398 -7.44 4.28 3.88
CA LEU A 398 -6.78 4.91 2.74
C LEU A 398 -7.09 4.20 1.42
N VAL A 399 -7.18 2.86 1.42
CA VAL A 399 -7.61 2.11 0.22
C VAL A 399 -9.01 2.53 -0.19
N CYS A 400 -9.92 2.74 0.76
CA CYS A 400 -11.30 3.08 0.45
C CYS A 400 -11.41 4.43 -0.27
N PHE A 401 -10.94 5.51 0.32
CA PHE A 401 -11.18 6.85 -0.23
C PHE A 401 -10.08 7.33 -1.18
N LYS A 402 -8.82 6.97 -0.97
CA LYS A 402 -7.73 7.47 -1.81
C LYS A 402 -7.64 6.71 -3.12
N LEU A 403 -7.68 5.38 -3.10
CA LEU A 403 -7.81 4.61 -4.33
C LEU A 403 -9.10 5.02 -5.06
N GLY A 404 -10.24 5.14 -4.36
CA GLY A 404 -11.49 5.61 -4.94
C GLY A 404 -11.36 6.92 -5.71
N ALA A 405 -10.64 7.91 -5.16
CA ALA A 405 -10.37 9.17 -5.85
C ALA A 405 -9.56 8.97 -7.15
N PHE A 406 -8.51 8.14 -7.12
CA PHE A 406 -7.76 7.80 -8.34
C PHE A 406 -8.64 7.05 -9.36
N LEU A 407 -9.55 6.19 -8.92
CA LEU A 407 -10.47 5.48 -9.83
C LEU A 407 -11.44 6.44 -10.51
N VAL A 408 -11.90 7.51 -9.85
CA VAL A 408 -12.68 8.57 -10.51
C VAL A 408 -11.82 9.25 -11.57
N LEU A 409 -10.58 9.61 -11.25
CA LEU A 409 -9.66 10.21 -12.23
C LEU A 409 -9.39 9.28 -13.43
N SER A 410 -9.41 7.95 -13.25
CA SER A 410 -9.22 7.02 -14.35
C SER A 410 -10.30 7.12 -15.43
N LEU A 411 -11.53 7.50 -15.07
CA LEU A 411 -12.60 7.74 -16.04
C LEU A 411 -12.36 9.01 -16.85
N LEU A 412 -11.78 10.03 -16.24
CA LEU A 412 -11.43 11.30 -16.89
C LEU A 412 -10.18 11.18 -17.78
N GLU A 413 -9.23 10.29 -17.45
CA GLU A 413 -8.06 10.01 -18.29
C GLU A 413 -8.41 9.48 -19.70
N SER A 414 -9.60 8.93 -19.89
CA SER A 414 -10.05 8.50 -21.21
C SER A 414 -10.35 9.67 -22.16
N GLU A 415 -10.48 10.87 -21.64
CA GLU A 415 -10.67 12.09 -22.41
C GLU A 415 -9.31 12.73 -22.73
N LYS A 416 -9.12 13.17 -23.96
CA LYS A 416 -7.88 13.84 -24.38
C LYS A 416 -7.71 15.16 -23.61
N GLY A 417 -6.53 15.38 -23.02
CA GLY A 417 -6.17 16.64 -22.36
C GLY A 417 -6.49 16.74 -20.84
N GLY A 418 -6.97 15.69 -20.17
CA GLY A 418 -7.48 15.71 -18.79
C GLY A 418 -6.45 15.69 -17.66
N HIS A 419 -5.38 16.48 -17.73
CA HIS A 419 -4.29 16.42 -16.73
C HIS A 419 -4.28 17.62 -15.75
N THR A 420 -5.23 18.55 -15.85
CA THR A 420 -5.32 19.73 -14.98
C THR A 420 -6.53 19.64 -14.04
N LEU A 421 -6.49 20.38 -12.92
CA LEU A 421 -7.65 20.52 -12.03
C LEU A 421 -8.86 21.13 -12.76
N GLU A 422 -8.62 22.04 -13.71
CA GLU A 422 -9.65 22.68 -14.52
C GLU A 422 -10.42 21.68 -15.37
N SER A 423 -9.77 20.58 -15.78
CA SER A 423 -10.43 19.50 -16.52
C SER A 423 -11.54 18.77 -15.73
N LEU A 424 -11.59 18.96 -14.41
CA LEU A 424 -12.69 18.49 -13.56
C LEU A 424 -13.90 19.44 -13.58
N GLY A 425 -13.80 20.61 -14.22
CA GLY A 425 -14.87 21.59 -14.31
C GLY A 425 -16.15 20.99 -14.89
N GLY A 426 -17.29 21.34 -14.30
CA GLY A 426 -18.60 20.88 -14.74
C GLY A 426 -18.88 19.39 -14.55
N LEU A 427 -18.02 18.63 -13.86
CA LEU A 427 -18.25 17.20 -13.63
C LEU A 427 -19.60 16.93 -12.98
N ALA A 428 -20.06 17.80 -12.10
CA ALA A 428 -21.36 17.68 -11.44
C ALA A 428 -22.54 17.73 -12.44
N LYS A 429 -22.41 18.44 -13.55
CA LYS A 429 -23.42 18.50 -14.62
C LYS A 429 -23.31 17.29 -15.58
N ARG A 430 -22.08 16.84 -15.85
CA ARG A 430 -21.76 15.77 -16.80
C ARG A 430 -22.02 14.37 -16.24
N ASP A 431 -21.62 14.13 -15.00
CA ASP A 431 -21.81 12.87 -14.28
C ASP A 431 -21.95 13.13 -12.77
N PRO A 432 -23.17 13.40 -12.29
CA PRO A 432 -23.44 13.73 -10.89
C PRO A 432 -22.95 12.67 -9.90
N PHE A 433 -23.02 11.39 -10.29
CA PHE A 433 -22.57 10.29 -9.45
C PHE A 433 -21.06 10.36 -9.18
N LEU A 434 -20.26 10.57 -10.23
CA LEU A 434 -18.81 10.67 -10.08
C LEU A 434 -18.40 11.94 -9.32
N ALA A 435 -19.10 13.05 -9.51
CA ALA A 435 -18.85 14.27 -8.78
C ALA A 435 -19.13 14.11 -7.28
N VAL A 436 -20.24 13.47 -6.91
CA VAL A 436 -20.57 13.15 -5.51
C VAL A 436 -19.55 12.17 -4.92
N ALA A 437 -19.18 11.10 -5.63
CA ALA A 437 -18.18 10.14 -5.16
C ALA A 437 -16.83 10.82 -4.92
N MET A 438 -16.34 11.61 -5.88
CA MET A 438 -15.08 12.36 -5.74
C MET A 438 -15.14 13.35 -4.58
N PHE A 439 -16.26 14.06 -4.41
CA PHE A 439 -16.44 15.00 -3.31
C PHE A 439 -16.37 14.29 -1.96
N ILE A 440 -17.06 13.14 -1.79
CA ILE A 440 -17.02 12.35 -0.55
C ILE A 440 -15.58 11.86 -0.28
N PHE A 441 -14.85 11.40 -1.30
CA PHE A 441 -13.45 10.99 -1.14
C PHE A 441 -12.56 12.17 -0.72
N MET A 442 -12.74 13.35 -1.30
CA MET A 442 -12.00 14.56 -0.91
C MET A 442 -12.34 14.99 0.52
N MET A 443 -13.62 14.94 0.92
CA MET A 443 -14.04 15.25 2.29
C MET A 443 -13.49 14.24 3.29
N SER A 444 -13.41 12.96 2.93
CA SER A 444 -12.78 11.93 3.75
C SER A 444 -11.28 12.19 3.92
N LEU A 445 -10.57 12.52 2.83
CA LEU A 445 -9.14 12.93 2.87
C LEU A 445 -8.92 14.19 3.72
N ALA A 446 -9.82 15.16 3.65
CA ALA A 446 -9.80 16.36 4.49
C ALA A 446 -9.98 16.03 5.99
N GLY A 447 -10.68 14.94 6.29
CA GLY A 447 -11.00 14.55 7.67
C GLY A 447 -12.29 15.19 8.18
N VAL A 448 -13.33 15.21 7.34
CA VAL A 448 -14.64 15.75 7.71
C VAL A 448 -15.51 14.64 8.30
N PRO A 449 -16.09 14.83 9.52
CA PRO A 449 -17.07 13.90 10.07
C PRO A 449 -18.32 13.81 9.16
N PRO A 450 -19.01 12.68 9.04
CA PRO A 450 -18.80 11.38 9.70
C PRO A 450 -18.00 10.36 8.86
N LEU A 451 -17.05 10.80 8.04
CA LEU A 451 -16.33 9.92 7.10
C LEU A 451 -15.14 9.19 7.76
N SER A 452 -14.74 8.06 7.18
CA SER A 452 -13.67 7.20 7.71
C SER A 452 -12.32 7.90 7.84
N GLY A 453 -12.02 8.90 7.00
CA GLY A 453 -10.79 9.68 7.09
C GLY A 453 -10.70 10.56 8.35
N PHE A 454 -11.83 11.05 8.86
CA PHE A 454 -11.87 11.75 10.14
C PHE A 454 -11.51 10.79 11.29
N VAL A 455 -12.19 9.65 11.35
CA VAL A 455 -11.96 8.64 12.40
C VAL A 455 -10.49 8.21 12.40
N SER A 456 -9.92 7.95 11.23
CA SER A 456 -8.54 7.49 11.11
C SER A 456 -7.51 8.52 11.60
N LYS A 457 -7.68 9.80 11.24
CA LYS A 457 -6.80 10.88 11.73
C LYS A 457 -6.94 11.07 13.24
N LEU A 458 -8.18 11.03 13.74
CA LEU A 458 -8.46 11.15 15.16
C LEU A 458 -7.78 10.04 15.96
N LEU A 459 -7.90 8.78 15.52
CA LEU A 459 -7.28 7.63 16.19
C LEU A 459 -5.74 7.78 16.23
N VAL A 460 -5.11 8.19 15.13
CA VAL A 460 -3.65 8.41 15.09
C VAL A 460 -3.23 9.52 16.06
N ILE A 461 -3.95 10.64 16.07
CA ILE A 461 -3.67 11.75 17.00
C ILE A 461 -3.86 11.29 18.45
N MET A 462 -4.96 10.59 18.76
CA MET A 462 -5.22 10.07 20.10
C MET A 462 -4.16 9.07 20.56
N GLY A 463 -3.68 8.20 19.66
CA GLY A 463 -2.59 7.28 19.94
C GLY A 463 -1.30 8.00 20.31
N ILE A 464 -0.88 9.00 19.52
CA ILE A 464 0.31 9.81 19.81
C ILE A 464 0.17 10.56 21.12
N VAL A 465 -1.00 11.15 21.39
CA VAL A 465 -1.27 11.88 22.63
C VAL A 465 -1.26 10.93 23.84
N LYS A 466 -1.81 9.70 23.70
CA LYS A 466 -1.78 8.70 24.77
C LYS A 466 -0.34 8.37 25.17
N VAL A 467 0.55 8.16 24.19
CA VAL A 467 1.98 7.94 24.46
C VAL A 467 2.62 9.16 25.12
N ALA A 468 2.36 10.36 24.61
CA ALA A 468 2.95 11.58 25.13
C ALA A 468 2.56 11.91 26.58
N LEU A 469 1.41 11.44 27.04
CA LEU A 469 0.89 11.65 28.38
C LEU A 469 1.08 10.45 29.32
N LEU A 470 1.81 9.43 28.90
CA LEU A 470 1.94 8.18 29.65
C LEU A 470 2.54 8.43 31.03
N ASP A 471 3.63 9.17 31.13
CA ASP A 471 4.33 9.49 32.38
C ASP A 471 3.48 10.36 33.30
N VAL A 472 2.66 11.25 32.74
CA VAL A 472 1.71 12.11 33.48
C VAL A 472 0.60 11.30 34.13
N THR A 473 0.10 10.26 33.43
CA THR A 473 -1.00 9.42 33.97
C THR A 473 -0.52 8.51 35.09
N VAL A 474 0.76 8.18 35.16
CA VAL A 474 1.35 7.34 36.20
C VAL A 474 1.64 8.16 37.47
N ASN A 475 2.06 9.42 37.35
CA ASN A 475 2.58 10.23 38.45
C ASN A 475 1.54 11.19 39.12
N SER A 476 0.29 11.21 38.68
CA SER A 476 -0.84 12.00 39.22
C SER A 476 -0.65 13.52 39.40
N ASP A 477 0.55 14.07 39.33
CA ASP A 477 0.87 15.49 39.42
C ASP A 477 1.21 16.07 38.06
N LEU A 478 0.27 16.79 37.45
CA LEU A 478 0.41 17.43 36.13
C LEU A 478 1.42 18.59 36.17
N ALA A 479 2.71 18.32 35.93
CA ALA A 479 3.66 19.35 35.55
C ALA A 479 3.84 19.36 34.03
N PHE A 480 3.79 20.54 33.41
CA PHE A 480 4.03 20.71 31.95
C PHE A 480 5.39 20.17 31.49
N GLY A 481 6.33 19.94 32.42
CA GLY A 481 7.63 19.35 32.16
C GLY A 481 7.62 17.84 31.91
N ASP A 482 6.56 17.15 32.29
CA ASP A 482 6.45 15.68 32.22
C ASP A 482 5.81 15.19 30.91
N ILE A 483 5.39 16.11 30.04
CA ILE A 483 4.82 15.78 28.73
C ILE A 483 5.95 15.44 27.76
N HIS A 484 5.94 14.20 27.24
CA HIS A 484 6.93 13.78 26.29
C HIS A 484 6.88 14.60 24.98
N TRP A 485 8.01 14.93 24.38
CA TRP A 485 8.11 15.81 23.20
C TRP A 485 7.30 15.32 21.98
N VAL A 486 6.97 14.04 21.89
CA VAL A 486 6.13 13.49 20.79
C VAL A 486 4.75 14.14 20.74
N TRP A 487 4.29 14.81 21.78
CA TRP A 487 3.06 15.61 21.77
C TRP A 487 3.05 16.68 20.66
N TYR A 488 4.23 17.26 20.39
CA TYR A 488 4.35 18.24 19.30
C TYR A 488 4.07 17.63 17.94
N LEU A 489 4.29 16.32 17.74
CA LEU A 489 3.96 15.62 16.50
C LEU A 489 2.43 15.57 16.30
N ALA A 490 1.67 15.32 17.37
CA ALA A 490 0.21 15.37 17.32
C ALA A 490 -0.30 16.78 16.98
N LEU A 491 0.24 17.81 17.62
CA LEU A 491 -0.11 19.21 17.33
C LEU A 491 0.19 19.59 15.87
N LEU A 492 1.37 19.26 15.38
CA LEU A 492 1.77 19.53 14.01
C LEU A 492 0.92 18.73 13.00
N MET A 493 0.50 17.52 13.34
CA MET A 493 -0.43 16.73 12.54
C MET A 493 -1.80 17.43 12.42
N VAL A 494 -2.32 18.01 13.50
CA VAL A 494 -3.59 18.78 13.47
C VAL A 494 -3.44 20.00 12.56
N ILE A 495 -2.37 20.78 12.70
CA ILE A 495 -2.10 21.97 11.87
C ILE A 495 -2.00 21.57 10.39
N ASN A 496 -1.23 20.54 10.09
CA ASN A 496 -1.06 20.03 8.73
C ASN A 496 -2.36 19.48 8.15
N SER A 497 -3.19 18.84 8.97
CA SER A 497 -4.50 18.38 8.55
C SER A 497 -5.43 19.56 8.19
N ALA A 498 -5.39 20.66 8.95
CA ALA A 498 -6.14 21.87 8.64
C ALA A 498 -5.69 22.49 7.29
N ILE A 499 -4.37 22.56 7.03
CA ILE A 499 -3.83 23.04 5.76
C ILE A 499 -4.37 22.16 4.60
N SER A 500 -4.47 20.86 4.79
CA SER A 500 -4.92 19.93 3.74
C SER A 500 -6.35 20.17 3.27
N VAL A 501 -7.22 20.73 4.10
CA VAL A 501 -8.63 21.01 3.74
C VAL A 501 -8.74 21.90 2.49
N PHE A 502 -7.85 22.87 2.34
CA PHE A 502 -7.89 23.83 1.23
C PHE A 502 -7.81 23.17 -0.15
N TYR A 503 -6.81 22.32 -0.38
CA TYR A 503 -6.66 21.73 -1.70
C TYR A 503 -7.68 20.62 -1.98
N TYR A 504 -8.21 19.95 -0.97
CA TYR A 504 -9.30 19.00 -1.16
C TYR A 504 -10.63 19.71 -1.48
N LEU A 505 -10.97 20.80 -0.78
CA LEU A 505 -12.13 21.62 -1.09
C LEU A 505 -12.05 22.26 -2.48
N ARG A 506 -10.83 22.66 -2.92
CA ARG A 506 -10.60 23.21 -4.26
C ARG A 506 -11.07 22.25 -5.35
N VAL A 507 -10.87 20.93 -5.20
CA VAL A 507 -11.39 19.93 -6.16
C VAL A 507 -12.92 20.01 -6.23
N GLY A 508 -13.58 20.05 -5.08
CA GLY A 508 -15.04 20.21 -5.01
C GLY A 508 -15.52 21.50 -5.68
N LEU A 509 -14.89 22.62 -5.38
CA LEU A 509 -15.23 23.90 -5.99
C LEU A 509 -15.14 23.85 -7.52
N VAL A 510 -14.07 23.29 -8.07
CA VAL A 510 -13.91 23.19 -9.52
C VAL A 510 -14.99 22.30 -10.13
N MET A 511 -15.29 21.14 -9.55
CA MET A 511 -16.30 20.20 -10.08
C MET A 511 -17.72 20.76 -10.11
N TYR A 512 -18.10 21.57 -9.11
CA TYR A 512 -19.48 22.05 -8.95
C TYR A 512 -19.72 23.45 -9.50
N PHE A 513 -18.71 24.33 -9.49
CA PHE A 513 -18.90 25.76 -9.79
C PHE A 513 -18.21 26.22 -11.08
N HIS A 514 -17.23 25.48 -11.63
CA HIS A 514 -16.64 25.81 -12.91
C HIS A 514 -17.39 25.13 -14.06
N GLU A 515 -17.44 25.82 -15.20
CA GLU A 515 -17.99 25.25 -16.43
C GLU A 515 -17.01 24.22 -17.03
N PRO A 516 -17.52 23.24 -17.82
CA PRO A 516 -16.66 22.31 -18.54
C PRO A 516 -15.74 23.04 -19.52
N GLU A 517 -14.52 22.52 -19.72
CA GLU A 517 -13.65 23.01 -20.80
C GLU A 517 -14.32 22.77 -22.17
N GLU A 518 -14.05 23.65 -23.15
CA GLU A 518 -14.55 23.51 -24.51
C GLU A 518 -14.24 22.12 -25.10
N GLY A 519 -15.26 21.48 -25.65
CA GLY A 519 -15.16 20.12 -26.20
C GLY A 519 -15.32 18.98 -25.19
N ARG A 520 -15.59 19.28 -23.91
CA ARG A 520 -15.80 18.29 -22.84
C ARG A 520 -17.20 18.34 -22.21
N GLU A 521 -18.18 18.81 -22.93
CA GLU A 521 -19.55 18.95 -22.45
C GLU A 521 -20.31 17.62 -22.42
N GLY A 522 -19.80 16.60 -23.11
CA GLY A 522 -20.44 15.30 -23.27
C GLY A 522 -20.39 14.41 -22.02
N PRO A 523 -21.28 13.38 -21.94
CA PRO A 523 -21.27 12.42 -20.84
C PRO A 523 -20.00 11.56 -20.87
N LEU A 524 -19.52 11.20 -19.68
CA LEU A 524 -18.35 10.31 -19.54
C LEU A 524 -18.62 8.89 -20.02
N PRO A 525 -17.61 8.15 -20.50
CA PRO A 525 -17.77 6.75 -20.93
C PRO A 525 -18.34 5.88 -19.82
N LYS A 526 -19.29 4.98 -20.20
CA LYS A 526 -19.88 4.01 -19.28
C LYS A 526 -18.87 2.89 -18.99
N GLY A 527 -17.86 3.12 -18.13
CA GLY A 527 -16.92 2.11 -17.66
C GLY A 527 -17.51 1.29 -16.50
N THR A 528 -18.32 0.24 -16.78
CA THR A 528 -19.03 -0.52 -15.75
C THR A 528 -18.10 -1.09 -14.65
N PRO A 529 -16.95 -1.73 -14.95
CA PRO A 529 -16.08 -2.28 -13.90
C PRO A 529 -15.47 -1.20 -13.00
N VAL A 530 -15.07 -0.06 -13.57
CA VAL A 530 -14.52 1.07 -12.81
C VAL A 530 -15.57 1.67 -11.88
N ARG A 531 -16.81 1.85 -12.38
CA ARG A 531 -17.91 2.38 -11.57
C ARG A 531 -18.25 1.46 -10.41
N PHE A 532 -18.22 0.14 -10.64
CA PHE A 532 -18.40 -0.83 -9.56
C PHE A 532 -17.32 -0.69 -8.48
N ALA A 533 -16.05 -0.58 -8.87
CA ALA A 533 -14.96 -0.35 -7.93
C ALA A 533 -15.11 0.98 -7.16
N ILE A 534 -15.55 2.07 -7.84
CA ILE A 534 -15.83 3.35 -7.20
C ILE A 534 -16.98 3.23 -6.19
N ILE A 535 -18.05 2.50 -6.53
CA ILE A 535 -19.18 2.26 -5.62
C ILE A 535 -18.72 1.50 -4.38
N ALA A 536 -17.91 0.45 -4.54
CA ALA A 536 -17.34 -0.30 -3.42
C ALA A 536 -16.51 0.61 -2.51
N CYS A 537 -15.62 1.43 -3.08
CA CYS A 537 -14.83 2.43 -2.34
C CYS A 537 -15.72 3.45 -1.61
N LEU A 538 -16.79 3.91 -2.25
CA LEU A 538 -17.71 4.90 -1.68
C LEU A 538 -18.48 4.32 -0.48
N ILE A 539 -19.05 3.13 -0.65
CA ILE A 539 -19.79 2.45 0.42
C ILE A 539 -18.87 2.21 1.62
N THR A 540 -17.67 1.68 1.40
CA THR A 540 -16.71 1.40 2.50
C THR A 540 -16.23 2.68 3.17
N THR A 541 -16.03 3.77 2.42
CA THR A 541 -15.64 5.07 2.99
C THR A 541 -16.69 5.61 3.96
N VAL A 542 -17.96 5.52 3.62
CA VAL A 542 -19.07 5.97 4.48
C VAL A 542 -19.31 4.98 5.62
N TYR A 543 -19.33 3.69 5.31
CA TYR A 543 -19.60 2.64 6.29
C TYR A 543 -18.57 2.64 7.43
N PHE A 544 -17.27 2.69 7.14
CA PHE A 544 -16.22 2.74 8.15
C PHE A 544 -16.09 4.12 8.83
N GLY A 545 -16.79 5.12 8.36
CA GLY A 545 -16.92 6.39 9.05
C GLY A 545 -17.99 6.35 10.15
N VAL A 546 -19.18 5.81 9.81
CA VAL A 546 -20.33 5.74 10.73
C VAL A 546 -20.21 4.52 11.65
N GLY A 547 -19.78 3.38 11.13
CA GLY A 547 -19.65 2.09 11.84
C GLY A 547 -18.19 1.69 12.10
N ALA A 548 -17.31 2.62 12.51
CA ALA A 548 -15.89 2.39 12.68
C ALA A 548 -15.53 1.26 13.66
N GLY A 549 -16.38 1.02 14.69
CA GLY A 549 -16.08 0.09 15.77
C GLY A 549 -15.75 -1.33 15.31
N GLN A 550 -16.42 -1.83 14.29
CA GLN A 550 -16.15 -3.17 13.76
C GLN A 550 -14.74 -3.26 13.12
N LEU A 551 -14.36 -2.27 12.31
CA LEU A 551 -13.04 -2.25 11.72
C LEU A 551 -11.95 -1.99 12.77
N ILE A 552 -12.22 -1.16 13.78
CA ILE A 552 -11.29 -0.92 14.89
C ILE A 552 -11.02 -2.24 15.62
N ALA A 553 -12.04 -3.04 15.93
CA ALA A 553 -11.88 -4.34 16.60
C ALA A 553 -11.01 -5.33 15.76
N LEU A 554 -11.18 -5.35 14.43
CA LEU A 554 -10.34 -6.16 13.55
C LEU A 554 -8.88 -5.67 13.53
N CYS A 555 -8.69 -4.35 13.48
CA CYS A 555 -7.35 -3.75 13.55
C CYS A 555 -6.69 -3.99 14.91
N GLU A 556 -7.46 -3.98 16.00
CA GLU A 556 -6.98 -4.27 17.34
C GLU A 556 -6.58 -5.74 17.49
N SER A 557 -7.34 -6.69 16.94
CA SER A 557 -6.97 -8.10 16.88
C SER A 557 -5.63 -8.30 16.15
N ALA A 558 -5.48 -7.66 14.99
CA ALA A 558 -4.23 -7.68 14.23
C ALA A 558 -3.07 -7.01 15.00
N ALA A 559 -3.31 -5.89 15.66
CA ALA A 559 -2.31 -5.20 16.46
C ALA A 559 -1.86 -6.03 17.67
N ASN A 560 -2.81 -6.71 18.35
CA ASN A 560 -2.50 -7.64 19.43
C ASN A 560 -1.59 -8.80 19.00
N ALA A 561 -1.77 -9.31 17.78
CA ALA A 561 -0.91 -10.36 17.25
C ALA A 561 0.56 -9.92 17.08
N LEU A 562 0.78 -8.62 16.85
CA LEU A 562 2.12 -8.03 16.75
C LEU A 562 2.68 -7.66 18.13
N VAL A 563 1.95 -6.86 18.92
CA VAL A 563 2.40 -6.35 20.24
C VAL A 563 2.53 -7.47 21.27
N GLY A 564 1.65 -8.45 21.25
CA GLY A 564 1.74 -9.63 22.13
C GLY A 564 2.85 -10.62 21.76
N ALA A 565 3.62 -10.33 20.71
CA ALA A 565 4.82 -11.09 20.35
C ALA A 565 6.13 -10.42 20.85
N TRP A 566 6.02 -9.28 21.53
CA TRP A 566 7.14 -8.52 22.16
C TRP A 566 7.43 -8.97 23.61
#